data_b100189bc221fdfda272064b93308fc3
#
_entry.id   b100189bc221fdfda272064b93308fc3
#
_cell.length_a   1.000
_cell.length_b   1.000
_cell.length_c   1.000
_cell.angle_alpha   90.00
_cell.angle_beta   90.00
_cell.angle_gamma   90.00
#
_symmetry.space_group_name_H-M   'P 1'
#
loop_
_entity.id
_entity.type
_entity.pdbx_description
1 polymer ?
#
loop_
_entity_poly.entity_id
_entity_poly.type
_entity_poly.pdbx_seq_one_letter_code
_entity_poly.pdbx_strand_id
1 'polypeptide(L)'
;MSKTSILMAQEPTTDLVIVEAMADELEAYIVANELYRTLSLRTAEGTQTLQMTGADLLTRLYRLQGERHLLLPADQARLDAVQNRVDNTIYSLRTRFLERLQREIKARLDSLKWFLDDCLADRQRCRVEFPFEMRNRQRIEEALKMMSYQLPEAQQNFLRQIDARIRQVALPGEFLWDERWKAIFPPHPYWYLYVRP
;
A
#
# COMPACT_ATOMS: atom_id res chain seq x y z
N MET A 1 3.75 3.04 -17.91
CA MET A 1 3.59 1.67 -17.37
C MET A 1 2.16 1.22 -17.58
N SER A 2 1.94 0.05 -18.13
CA SER A 2 0.58 -0.50 -18.27
C SER A 2 -0.03 -0.75 -16.89
N LYS A 3 -1.34 -0.41 -16.69
CA LYS A 3 -2.07 -0.73 -15.44
C LYS A 3 -1.98 -2.22 -15.08
N THR A 4 -1.84 -3.08 -16.06
CA THR A 4 -1.71 -4.55 -15.90
C THR A 4 -0.42 -4.95 -15.19
N SER A 5 0.72 -4.27 -15.44
CA SER A 5 2.01 -4.61 -14.81
C SER A 5 2.03 -4.31 -13.30
N ILE A 6 1.13 -3.44 -12.83
CA ILE A 6 1.04 -3.03 -11.42
C ILE A 6 0.29 -4.07 -10.57
N LEU A 7 -0.53 -4.91 -11.20
CA LEU A 7 -1.28 -6.00 -10.53
C LEU A 7 -0.50 -7.31 -10.47
N MET A 8 0.52 -7.44 -11.30
CA MET A 8 1.46 -8.56 -11.23
C MET A 8 2.43 -8.35 -10.07
N ALA A 9 2.78 -9.43 -9.41
CA ALA A 9 3.77 -9.38 -8.35
C ALA A 9 5.13 -8.95 -8.92
N GLN A 10 5.69 -7.87 -8.41
CA GLN A 10 7.07 -7.49 -8.72
C GLN A 10 8.04 -8.55 -8.22
N GLU A 11 9.19 -8.69 -8.85
CA GLU A 11 10.25 -9.53 -8.31
C GLU A 11 10.70 -8.98 -6.94
N PRO A 12 10.82 -9.83 -5.90
CA PRO A 12 11.18 -9.37 -4.55
C PRO A 12 12.49 -8.59 -4.50
N THR A 13 13.46 -8.91 -5.35
CA THR A 13 14.72 -8.19 -5.46
C THR A 13 14.54 -6.75 -5.99
N THR A 14 13.66 -6.55 -6.96
CA THR A 14 13.30 -5.20 -7.45
C THR A 14 12.58 -4.40 -6.37
N ASP A 15 11.66 -5.05 -5.66
CA ASP A 15 10.93 -4.39 -4.56
C ASP A 15 11.84 -4.03 -3.41
N LEU A 16 12.86 -4.85 -3.11
CA LEU A 16 13.89 -4.54 -2.11
C LEU A 16 14.68 -3.28 -2.45
N VAL A 17 15.12 -3.11 -3.71
CA VAL A 17 15.80 -1.90 -4.17
C VAL A 17 14.90 -0.65 -4.00
N ILE A 18 13.61 -0.79 -4.30
CA ILE A 18 12.64 0.30 -4.11
C ILE A 18 12.51 0.67 -2.62
N VAL A 19 12.40 -0.32 -1.75
CA VAL A 19 12.27 -0.10 -0.30
C VAL A 19 13.53 0.51 0.30
N GLU A 20 14.71 0.11 -0.15
CA GLU A 20 15.98 0.74 0.26
C GLU A 20 16.01 2.23 -0.11
N ALA A 21 15.64 2.58 -1.34
CA ALA A 21 15.56 3.97 -1.78
C ALA A 21 14.49 4.77 -0.99
N MET A 22 13.35 4.16 -0.68
CA MET A 22 12.34 4.78 0.17
C MET A 22 12.85 5.00 1.60
N ALA A 23 13.61 4.06 2.15
CA ALA A 23 14.16 4.16 3.49
C ALA A 23 15.24 5.25 3.58
N ASP A 24 16.03 5.45 2.51
CA ASP A 24 17.01 6.54 2.43
C ASP A 24 16.35 7.93 2.49
N GLU A 25 15.17 8.07 1.91
CA GLU A 25 14.41 9.32 1.83
C GLU A 25 13.38 9.49 2.95
N LEU A 26 13.20 8.49 3.83
CA LEU A 26 12.11 8.45 4.81
C LEU A 26 12.16 9.61 5.79
N GLU A 27 13.32 9.93 6.35
CA GLU A 27 13.49 11.04 7.29
C GLU A 27 13.11 12.37 6.64
N ALA A 28 13.67 12.65 5.46
CA ALA A 28 13.39 13.85 4.69
C ALA A 28 11.89 13.92 4.30
N TYR A 29 11.28 12.81 3.89
CA TYR A 29 9.84 12.70 3.63
C TYR A 29 9.00 13.05 4.87
N ILE A 30 9.35 12.53 6.05
CA ILE A 30 8.62 12.82 7.29
C ILE A 30 8.76 14.30 7.67
N VAL A 31 9.93 14.90 7.50
CA VAL A 31 10.21 16.28 7.90
C VAL A 31 9.62 17.30 6.94
N ALA A 32 9.69 17.06 5.63
CA ALA A 32 9.29 18.01 4.59
C ALA A 32 7.79 18.35 4.55
N ASN A 33 6.94 17.64 5.29
CA ASN A 33 5.49 17.86 5.31
C ASN A 33 4.77 17.62 3.97
N GLU A 34 5.34 16.82 3.08
CA GLU A 34 4.74 16.42 1.80
C GLU A 34 3.89 15.15 1.97
N LEU A 35 2.80 15.00 1.24
CA LEU A 35 2.01 13.77 1.22
C LEU A 35 2.66 12.71 0.33
N TYR A 36 3.23 13.14 -0.79
CA TYR A 36 3.93 12.31 -1.78
C TYR A 36 5.34 12.83 -1.99
N ARG A 37 6.30 11.91 -2.11
CA ARG A 37 7.67 12.24 -2.50
C ARG A 37 8.04 11.47 -3.75
N THR A 38 8.52 12.18 -4.76
CA THR A 38 8.96 11.56 -6.01
C THR A 38 10.37 10.98 -5.83
N LEU A 39 10.51 9.69 -6.12
CA LEU A 39 11.79 9.00 -6.14
C LEU A 39 12.14 8.61 -7.57
N SER A 40 13.39 8.82 -7.96
CA SER A 40 13.97 8.29 -9.20
C SER A 40 15.05 7.29 -8.84
N LEU A 41 14.86 6.04 -9.26
CA LEU A 41 15.79 4.97 -8.94
C LEU A 41 16.13 4.12 -10.17
N ARG A 42 17.29 3.52 -10.12
CA ARG A 42 17.77 2.62 -11.16
C ARG A 42 17.50 1.19 -10.73
N THR A 43 16.70 0.48 -11.50
CA THR A 43 16.43 -0.94 -11.33
C THR A 43 17.07 -1.74 -12.48
N ALA A 44 17.04 -3.06 -12.41
CA ALA A 44 17.45 -3.92 -13.51
C ALA A 44 16.65 -3.66 -14.81
N GLU A 45 15.42 -3.15 -14.68
CA GLU A 45 14.51 -2.83 -15.78
C GLU A 45 14.71 -1.40 -16.33
N GLY A 46 15.66 -0.62 -15.77
CA GLY A 46 15.95 0.76 -16.16
C GLY A 46 15.66 1.79 -15.07
N THR A 47 15.64 3.08 -15.45
CA THR A 47 15.30 4.16 -14.53
C THR A 47 13.79 4.21 -14.34
N GLN A 48 13.34 4.10 -13.10
CA GLN A 48 11.93 4.18 -12.70
C GLN A 48 11.70 5.42 -11.84
N THR A 49 10.57 6.07 -12.05
CA THR A 49 10.09 7.15 -11.18
C THR A 49 8.83 6.68 -10.46
N LEU A 50 8.82 6.80 -9.15
CA LEU A 50 7.66 6.40 -8.33
C LEU A 50 7.32 7.48 -7.29
N GLN A 51 6.08 7.46 -6.85
CA GLN A 51 5.58 8.32 -5.77
C GLN A 51 5.63 7.51 -4.47
N MET A 52 6.51 7.93 -3.55
CA MET A 52 6.63 7.35 -2.22
C MET A 52 5.55 7.94 -1.30
N THR A 53 4.98 7.09 -0.45
CA THR A 53 4.20 7.47 0.73
C THR A 53 4.54 6.56 1.90
N GLY A 54 4.17 6.97 3.12
CA GLY A 54 4.39 6.15 4.31
C GLY A 54 3.70 4.79 4.24
N ALA A 55 2.44 4.75 3.82
CA ALA A 55 1.69 3.51 3.71
C ALA A 55 2.17 2.62 2.53
N ASP A 56 2.71 3.20 1.45
CA ASP A 56 3.33 2.41 0.38
C ASP A 56 4.60 1.71 0.87
N LEU A 57 5.45 2.41 1.63
CA LEU A 57 6.63 1.82 2.25
C LEU A 57 6.26 0.66 3.19
N LEU A 58 5.29 0.87 4.10
CA LEU A 58 4.81 -0.17 5.02
C LEU A 58 4.26 -1.39 4.26
N THR A 59 3.49 -1.14 3.19
CA THR A 59 2.95 -2.20 2.33
C THR A 59 4.03 -3.04 1.68
N ARG A 60 5.07 -2.39 1.14
CA ARG A 60 6.18 -3.09 0.49
C ARG A 60 7.00 -3.91 1.48
N LEU A 61 7.31 -3.36 2.65
CA LEU A 61 7.99 -4.09 3.72
C LEU A 61 7.19 -5.31 4.17
N TYR A 62 5.88 -5.14 4.42
CA TYR A 62 5.01 -6.25 4.80
C TYR A 62 5.03 -7.39 3.76
N ARG A 63 4.93 -7.02 2.47
CA ARG A 63 4.99 -7.98 1.36
C ARG A 63 6.34 -8.67 1.28
N LEU A 64 7.46 -7.93 1.34
CA LEU A 64 8.81 -8.49 1.29
C LEU A 64 9.08 -9.44 2.44
N GLN A 65 8.59 -9.16 3.65
CA GLN A 65 8.69 -10.09 4.76
C GLN A 65 7.93 -11.40 4.48
N GLY A 66 6.76 -11.32 3.84
CA GLY A 66 6.00 -12.51 3.40
C GLY A 66 6.72 -13.30 2.30
N GLU A 67 7.44 -12.62 1.41
CA GLU A 67 8.21 -13.21 0.30
C GLU A 67 9.69 -13.47 0.67
N ARG A 68 10.09 -13.30 1.94
CA ARG A 68 11.49 -13.44 2.39
C ARG A 68 12.15 -14.74 1.92
N HIS A 69 11.40 -15.84 1.89
CA HIS A 69 11.87 -17.14 1.45
C HIS A 69 12.29 -17.22 -0.03
N LEU A 70 11.88 -16.24 -0.84
CA LEU A 70 12.26 -16.12 -2.26
C LEU A 70 13.57 -15.34 -2.45
N LEU A 71 14.06 -14.65 -1.40
CA LEU A 71 15.29 -13.88 -1.43
C LEU A 71 16.51 -14.74 -1.13
N LEU A 72 17.62 -14.43 -1.77
CA LEU A 72 18.92 -15.02 -1.42
C LEU A 72 19.36 -14.56 -0.01
N PRO A 73 20.22 -15.32 0.71
CA PRO A 73 20.66 -14.94 2.06
C PRO A 73 21.24 -13.52 2.17
N ALA A 74 21.98 -13.06 1.16
CA ALA A 74 22.49 -11.70 1.12
C ALA A 74 21.37 -10.64 1.05
N ASP A 75 20.32 -10.91 0.26
CA ASP A 75 19.18 -10.00 0.13
C ASP A 75 18.26 -10.05 1.37
N GLN A 76 18.19 -11.20 2.03
CA GLN A 76 17.52 -11.30 3.34
C GLN A 76 18.21 -10.42 4.39
N ALA A 77 19.55 -10.41 4.42
CA ALA A 77 20.30 -9.54 5.30
C ALA A 77 20.10 -8.04 4.99
N ARG A 78 19.98 -7.69 3.69
CA ARG A 78 19.62 -6.32 3.25
C ARG A 78 18.21 -5.95 3.71
N LEU A 79 17.23 -6.86 3.58
CA LEU A 79 15.88 -6.65 4.06
C LEU A 79 15.85 -6.39 5.58
N ASP A 80 16.60 -7.15 6.36
CA ASP A 80 16.71 -6.93 7.81
C ASP A 80 17.33 -5.56 8.12
N ALA A 81 18.38 -5.18 7.41
CA ALA A 81 19.04 -3.88 7.59
C ALA A 81 18.10 -2.70 7.25
N VAL A 82 17.35 -2.79 6.15
CA VAL A 82 16.42 -1.74 5.77
C VAL A 82 15.22 -1.67 6.72
N GLN A 83 14.71 -2.81 7.18
CA GLN A 83 13.64 -2.84 8.20
C GLN A 83 14.09 -2.12 9.47
N ASN A 84 15.26 -2.47 10.01
CA ASN A 84 15.81 -1.84 11.21
C ASN A 84 15.99 -0.32 11.04
N ARG A 85 16.46 0.13 9.87
CA ARG A 85 16.59 1.56 9.56
C ARG A 85 15.24 2.28 9.55
N VAL A 86 14.26 1.70 8.89
CA VAL A 86 12.89 2.25 8.84
C VAL A 86 12.28 2.33 10.23
N ASP A 87 12.41 1.27 11.04
CA ASP A 87 11.89 1.21 12.40
C ASP A 87 12.51 2.28 13.30
N ASN A 88 13.83 2.46 13.22
CA ASN A 88 14.54 3.49 13.97
C ASN A 88 14.12 4.91 13.56
N THR A 89 13.96 5.17 12.26
CA THR A 89 13.51 6.47 11.74
C THR A 89 12.07 6.76 12.19
N ILE A 90 11.19 5.77 12.06
CA ILE A 90 9.79 5.90 12.52
C ILE A 90 9.73 6.10 14.03
N TYR A 91 10.53 5.36 14.81
CA TYR A 91 10.58 5.53 16.26
C TYR A 91 10.99 6.97 16.64
N SER A 92 12.04 7.49 16.03
CA SER A 92 12.56 8.84 16.30
C SER A 92 11.60 9.96 15.90
N LEU A 93 10.79 9.76 14.86
CA LEU A 93 9.87 10.76 14.31
C LEU A 93 8.39 10.32 14.42
N ARG A 94 8.07 9.47 15.40
CA ARG A 94 6.80 8.76 15.49
C ARG A 94 5.57 9.66 15.36
N THR A 95 5.49 10.73 16.11
CA THR A 95 4.33 11.64 16.09
C THR A 95 4.10 12.19 14.69
N ARG A 96 5.14 12.72 14.05
CA ARG A 96 5.05 13.27 12.69
C ARG A 96 4.70 12.19 11.66
N PHE A 97 5.25 10.98 11.79
CA PHE A 97 4.92 9.88 10.89
C PHE A 97 3.46 9.47 11.00
N LEU A 98 2.92 9.34 12.21
CA LEU A 98 1.50 9.00 12.43
C LEU A 98 0.57 10.09 11.89
N GLU A 99 0.89 11.37 12.06
CA GLU A 99 0.15 12.50 11.46
C GLU A 99 0.14 12.42 9.92
N ARG A 100 1.25 11.95 9.33
CA ARG A 100 1.34 11.71 7.90
C ARG A 100 0.42 10.60 7.44
N LEU A 101 0.50 9.45 8.11
CA LEU A 101 -0.38 8.32 7.82
C LEU A 101 -1.85 8.70 7.93
N GLN A 102 -2.21 9.49 8.93
CA GLN A 102 -3.59 9.97 9.09
C GLN A 102 -4.05 10.83 7.90
N ARG A 103 -3.20 11.72 7.38
CA ARG A 103 -3.50 12.53 6.18
C ARG A 103 -3.55 11.67 4.92
N GLU A 104 -2.64 10.70 4.82
CA GLU A 104 -2.62 9.75 3.71
C GLU A 104 -3.90 8.91 3.69
N ILE A 105 -4.35 8.38 4.84
CA ILE A 105 -5.61 7.63 4.96
C ILE A 105 -6.77 8.49 4.44
N LYS A 106 -6.86 9.77 4.87
CA LYS A 106 -7.92 10.67 4.40
C LYS A 106 -7.90 10.82 2.87
N ALA A 107 -6.74 11.11 2.29
CA ALA A 107 -6.61 11.27 0.83
C ALA A 107 -6.99 9.99 0.06
N ARG A 108 -6.64 8.81 0.58
CA ARG A 108 -7.00 7.53 -0.03
C ARG A 108 -8.49 7.20 0.12
N LEU A 109 -9.11 7.57 1.24
CA LEU A 109 -10.56 7.44 1.42
C LEU A 109 -11.32 8.35 0.44
N ASP A 110 -10.85 9.59 0.25
CA ASP A 110 -11.40 10.50 -0.75
C ASP A 110 -11.27 9.93 -2.17
N SER A 111 -10.11 9.36 -2.53
CA SER A 111 -9.89 8.69 -3.83
C SER A 111 -10.83 7.50 -4.02
N LEU A 112 -10.96 6.62 -3.02
CA LEU A 112 -11.89 5.48 -3.07
C LEU A 112 -13.35 5.94 -3.19
N LYS A 113 -13.73 7.03 -2.52
CA LYS A 113 -15.07 7.60 -2.65
C LYS A 113 -15.36 7.99 -4.10
N TRP A 114 -14.47 8.75 -4.74
CA TRP A 114 -14.60 9.15 -6.14
C TRP A 114 -14.71 7.94 -7.07
N PHE A 115 -13.82 6.95 -6.90
CA PHE A 115 -13.88 5.73 -7.68
C PHE A 115 -15.22 4.99 -7.53
N LEU A 116 -15.73 4.85 -6.30
CA LEU A 116 -17.00 4.16 -6.03
C LEU A 116 -18.22 4.95 -6.54
N ASP A 117 -18.14 6.28 -6.61
CA ASP A 117 -19.17 7.11 -7.28
C ASP A 117 -19.20 6.79 -8.78
N ASP A 118 -18.02 6.70 -9.42
CA ASP A 118 -17.91 6.34 -10.86
C ASP A 118 -18.35 4.89 -11.13
N CYS A 119 -18.15 3.94 -10.21
CA CYS A 119 -18.60 2.55 -10.33
C CYS A 119 -20.10 2.40 -10.53
N LEU A 120 -20.91 3.31 -10.01
CA LEU A 120 -22.36 3.31 -10.19
C LEU A 120 -22.75 3.78 -11.58
N ALA A 121 -21.97 4.68 -12.19
CA ALA A 121 -22.21 5.24 -13.50
C ALA A 121 -21.70 4.32 -14.63
N ASP A 122 -20.54 3.67 -14.44
CA ASP A 122 -19.90 2.81 -15.45
C ASP A 122 -19.40 1.49 -14.81
N ARG A 123 -20.24 0.47 -14.89
CA ARG A 123 -19.95 -0.87 -14.38
C ARG A 123 -18.77 -1.56 -15.08
N GLN A 124 -18.59 -1.32 -16.37
CA GLN A 124 -17.51 -1.95 -17.12
C GLN A 124 -16.16 -1.37 -16.70
N ARG A 125 -16.06 -0.06 -16.61
CA ARG A 125 -14.86 0.62 -16.11
C ARG A 125 -14.57 0.23 -14.66
N CYS A 126 -15.61 0.15 -13.83
CA CYS A 126 -15.48 -0.31 -12.45
C CYS A 126 -14.78 -1.68 -12.36
N ARG A 127 -15.25 -2.68 -13.13
CA ARG A 127 -14.62 -4.03 -13.13
C ARG A 127 -13.14 -4.01 -13.51
N VAL A 128 -12.76 -3.18 -14.46
CA VAL A 128 -11.37 -3.09 -14.95
C VAL A 128 -10.47 -2.39 -13.92
N GLU A 129 -10.95 -1.33 -13.28
CA GLU A 129 -10.16 -0.50 -12.37
C GLU A 129 -10.18 -1.00 -10.91
N PHE A 130 -11.20 -1.76 -10.52
CA PHE A 130 -11.41 -2.20 -9.14
C PHE A 130 -10.19 -2.91 -8.51
N PRO A 131 -9.54 -3.90 -9.16
CA PRO A 131 -8.37 -4.56 -8.58
C PRO A 131 -7.22 -3.59 -8.32
N PHE A 132 -7.12 -2.54 -9.14
CA PHE A 132 -6.12 -1.49 -8.98
C PHE A 132 -6.46 -0.56 -7.82
N GLU A 133 -7.71 -0.13 -7.72
CA GLU A 133 -8.16 0.81 -6.68
C GLU A 133 -8.17 0.17 -5.29
N MET A 134 -8.34 -1.15 -5.17
CA MET A 134 -8.23 -1.86 -3.89
C MET A 134 -6.83 -1.78 -3.27
N ARG A 135 -5.82 -1.35 -4.02
CA ARG A 135 -4.50 -1.01 -3.46
C ARG A 135 -4.58 0.18 -2.50
N ASN A 136 -5.48 1.12 -2.74
CA ASN A 136 -5.70 2.23 -1.81
C ASN A 136 -6.25 1.71 -0.48
N ARG A 137 -7.22 0.77 -0.52
CA ARG A 137 -7.76 0.18 0.71
C ARG A 137 -6.71 -0.67 1.45
N GLN A 138 -5.86 -1.38 0.72
CA GLN A 138 -4.77 -2.17 1.30
C GLN A 138 -3.72 -1.28 2.00
N ARG A 139 -3.33 -0.17 1.38
CA ARG A 139 -2.41 0.81 2.01
C ARG A 139 -3.02 1.47 3.25
N ILE A 140 -4.32 1.72 3.25
CA ILE A 140 -5.05 2.15 4.45
C ILE A 140 -4.91 1.10 5.56
N GLU A 141 -5.03 -0.19 5.24
CA GLU A 141 -4.89 -1.27 6.23
C GLU A 141 -3.51 -1.29 6.90
N GLU A 142 -2.43 -1.16 6.11
CA GLU A 142 -1.07 -1.11 6.66
C GLU A 142 -0.84 0.14 7.53
N ALA A 143 -1.38 1.29 7.11
CA ALA A 143 -1.34 2.50 7.93
C ALA A 143 -2.11 2.34 9.25
N LEU A 144 -3.28 1.69 9.22
CA LEU A 144 -4.09 1.41 10.41
C LEU A 144 -3.36 0.51 11.41
N LYS A 145 -2.68 -0.54 10.94
CA LYS A 145 -1.86 -1.41 11.78
C LYS A 145 -0.78 -0.61 12.51
N MET A 146 -0.04 0.25 11.77
CA MET A 146 0.98 1.12 12.34
C MET A 146 0.40 2.08 13.39
N MET A 147 -0.82 2.55 13.20
CA MET A 147 -1.55 3.42 14.12
C MET A 147 -2.29 2.66 15.22
N SER A 148 -2.12 1.34 15.33
CA SER A 148 -2.88 0.48 16.27
C SER A 148 -4.40 0.67 16.12
N TYR A 149 -4.87 0.88 14.90
CA TYR A 149 -6.26 1.16 14.51
C TYR A 149 -6.88 2.41 15.17
N GLN A 150 -6.05 3.31 15.68
CA GLN A 150 -6.52 4.55 16.30
C GLN A 150 -6.68 5.64 15.25
N LEU A 151 -7.91 5.95 14.89
CA LEU A 151 -8.28 7.05 14.00
C LEU A 151 -9.26 8.00 14.72
N PRO A 152 -9.30 9.30 14.34
CA PRO A 152 -10.39 10.18 14.71
C PRO A 152 -11.74 9.60 14.27
N GLU A 153 -12.77 9.81 15.08
CA GLU A 153 -14.10 9.23 14.86
C GLU A 153 -14.66 9.53 13.45
N ALA A 154 -14.48 10.74 12.97
CA ALA A 154 -14.91 11.12 11.62
C ALA A 154 -14.27 10.27 10.53
N GLN A 155 -12.97 9.95 10.65
CA GLN A 155 -12.27 9.10 9.69
C GLN A 155 -12.66 7.62 9.85
N GLN A 156 -12.91 7.14 11.07
CA GLN A 156 -13.44 5.80 11.31
C GLN A 156 -14.82 5.63 10.65
N ASN A 157 -15.69 6.62 10.81
CA ASN A 157 -17.01 6.64 10.18
C ASN A 157 -16.89 6.63 8.66
N PHE A 158 -16.00 7.44 8.11
CA PHE A 158 -15.78 7.51 6.67
C PHE A 158 -15.22 6.18 6.12
N LEU A 159 -14.26 5.54 6.80
CA LEU A 159 -13.77 4.21 6.44
C LEU A 159 -14.91 3.17 6.43
N ARG A 160 -15.77 3.16 7.45
CA ARG A 160 -16.94 2.26 7.50
C ARG A 160 -17.91 2.48 6.33
N GLN A 161 -18.13 3.74 5.94
CA GLN A 161 -18.96 4.07 4.77
C GLN A 161 -18.34 3.55 3.47
N ILE A 162 -17.02 3.74 3.27
CA ILE A 162 -16.30 3.23 2.10
C ILE A 162 -16.38 1.69 2.06
N ASP A 163 -16.11 1.01 3.17
CA ASP A 163 -16.18 -0.45 3.25
C ASP A 163 -17.60 -0.99 2.98
N ALA A 164 -18.63 -0.30 3.45
CA ALA A 164 -20.02 -0.64 3.13
C ALA A 164 -20.33 -0.48 1.63
N ARG A 165 -19.83 0.58 1.00
CA ARG A 165 -19.99 0.82 -0.44
C ARG A 165 -19.25 -0.20 -1.29
N ILE A 166 -18.04 -0.60 -0.91
CA ILE A 166 -17.32 -1.70 -1.58
C ILE A 166 -18.19 -2.96 -1.58
N ARG A 167 -18.80 -3.32 -0.43
CA ARG A 167 -19.69 -4.48 -0.33
C ARG A 167 -21.00 -4.35 -1.13
N GLN A 168 -21.44 -3.14 -1.43
CA GLN A 168 -22.62 -2.91 -2.27
C GLN A 168 -22.33 -3.09 -3.77
N VAL A 169 -21.12 -2.76 -4.22
CA VAL A 169 -20.74 -2.84 -5.63
C VAL A 169 -20.07 -4.13 -6.03
N ALA A 170 -19.59 -4.93 -5.05
CA ALA A 170 -18.80 -6.14 -5.28
C ALA A 170 -19.35 -7.34 -4.48
N LEU A 171 -19.25 -8.52 -5.07
CA LEU A 171 -19.64 -9.80 -4.49
C LEU A 171 -18.41 -10.65 -4.14
N PRO A 172 -18.52 -11.62 -3.22
CA PRO A 172 -17.44 -12.56 -2.95
C PRO A 172 -16.90 -13.21 -4.24
N GLY A 173 -15.59 -13.28 -4.35
CA GLY A 173 -14.91 -13.77 -5.54
C GLY A 173 -13.52 -14.29 -5.23
N GLU A 174 -12.77 -14.58 -6.28
CA GLU A 174 -11.38 -15.00 -6.18
C GLU A 174 -10.48 -13.82 -5.78
N PHE A 175 -9.29 -14.15 -5.28
CA PHE A 175 -8.26 -13.16 -4.97
C PHE A 175 -7.98 -12.24 -6.18
N LEU A 176 -7.88 -10.93 -5.96
CA LEU A 176 -7.82 -9.92 -7.03
C LEU A 176 -6.46 -9.83 -7.70
N TRP A 177 -5.38 -10.18 -6.99
CA TRP A 177 -4.01 -9.96 -7.41
C TRP A 177 -3.30 -11.27 -7.76
N ASP A 178 -1.98 -11.22 -7.91
CA ASP A 178 -1.15 -12.40 -8.15
C ASP A 178 -1.29 -13.42 -7.01
N GLU A 179 -1.56 -14.69 -7.36
CA GLU A 179 -1.76 -15.79 -6.40
C GLU A 179 -0.58 -15.96 -5.43
N ARG A 180 0.63 -15.55 -5.83
CA ARG A 180 1.83 -15.57 -4.99
C ARG A 180 1.63 -14.74 -3.72
N TRP A 181 0.80 -13.69 -3.77
CA TRP A 181 0.52 -12.82 -2.63
C TRP A 181 -0.67 -13.25 -1.77
N LYS A 182 -1.40 -14.26 -2.20
CA LYS A 182 -2.63 -14.69 -1.50
C LYS A 182 -2.38 -15.11 -0.04
N ALA A 183 -1.26 -15.80 0.22
CA ALA A 183 -0.89 -16.19 1.58
C ALA A 183 -0.45 -15.00 2.45
N ILE A 184 0.06 -13.93 1.83
CA ILE A 184 0.50 -12.70 2.51
C ILE A 184 -0.70 -11.83 2.90
N PHE A 185 -1.73 -11.83 2.05
CA PHE A 185 -2.94 -11.05 2.23
C PHE A 185 -4.18 -11.96 2.42
N PRO A 186 -4.31 -12.66 3.58
CA PRO A 186 -5.43 -13.56 3.83
C PRO A 186 -6.77 -12.79 3.88
N PRO A 187 -7.94 -13.48 3.77
CA PRO A 187 -9.24 -12.83 3.76
C PRO A 187 -9.54 -11.94 4.98
N HIS A 188 -8.91 -12.16 6.10
CA HIS A 188 -8.97 -11.28 7.25
C HIS A 188 -7.56 -10.75 7.58
N PRO A 189 -7.31 -9.44 7.56
CA PRO A 189 -8.28 -8.31 7.39
C PRO A 189 -8.51 -7.88 5.93
N TYR A 190 -7.92 -8.54 4.94
CA TYR A 190 -7.89 -8.09 3.54
C TYR A 190 -9.09 -8.56 2.71
N TRP A 191 -10.29 -8.62 3.29
CA TRP A 191 -11.52 -9.11 2.67
C TRP A 191 -11.84 -8.46 1.32
N TYR A 192 -11.51 -7.17 1.14
CA TYR A 192 -11.72 -6.39 -0.09
C TYR A 192 -10.87 -6.87 -1.28
N LEU A 193 -9.88 -7.73 -1.04
CA LEU A 193 -9.11 -8.41 -2.09
C LEU A 193 -9.77 -9.72 -2.56
N TYR A 194 -10.88 -10.11 -1.94
CA TYR A 194 -11.64 -11.32 -2.24
C TYR A 194 -13.08 -11.02 -2.66
N VAL A 195 -13.29 -9.83 -3.25
CA VAL A 195 -14.58 -9.41 -3.82
C VAL A 195 -14.39 -8.84 -5.22
N ARG A 196 -15.40 -8.96 -6.07
CA ARG A 196 -15.40 -8.46 -7.45
C ARG A 196 -16.72 -7.78 -7.79
N PRO A 197 -16.71 -6.63 -8.51
CA PRO A 197 -17.91 -5.96 -9.04
C PRO A 197 -18.65 -6.77 -10.11
#